data_b64028a5b653254d635ec75812a22790
#
_entry.id   b64028a5b653254d635ec75812a22790
#
_cell.length_a   1.000
_cell.length_b   1.000
_cell.length_c   1.000
_cell.angle_alpha   90.00
_cell.angle_beta   90.00
_cell.angle_gamma   90.00
#
_symmetry.space_group_name_H-M   'P 1'
#
loop_
_entity.id
_entity.type
_entity.pdbx_description
1 polymer ?
#
loop_
_entity_poly.entity_id
_entity_poly.type
_entity_poly.pdbx_seq_one_letter_code
_entity_poly.pdbx_strand_id
1 'polypeptide(L)'
;QLVDYKNIEILPLADQVLVELSGGIKVKPYQVPHRDEFSETVAFEIKSSKKSVLFLPDIDSWSEWESEYGHSLQERVAAVDLAFLDATFFDNNELPGRDMSEIPHPRMVETMEVFDNLPETEKNKVYFIHLNHTNPARFFTSSAYKNISERGYKIANSNDSFCLD
;
A
#
# COMPACT_ATOMS: atom_id res chain seq x y z
N GLN A 1 24.86 9.51 -16.83
CA GLN A 1 25.77 8.63 -17.62
C GLN A 1 25.02 7.67 -18.52
N LEU A 2 24.05 6.84 -18.04
CA LEU A 2 23.28 5.92 -18.89
C LEU A 2 22.36 6.67 -19.89
N VAL A 3 21.75 7.77 -19.45
CA VAL A 3 20.93 8.66 -20.29
C VAL A 3 21.79 9.35 -21.35
N ASP A 4 22.95 9.88 -20.95
CA ASP A 4 23.88 10.58 -21.87
C ASP A 4 24.38 9.67 -22.98
N TYR A 5 24.62 8.41 -22.67
CA TYR A 5 24.99 7.39 -23.64
C TYR A 5 23.82 6.79 -24.41
N LYS A 6 22.58 7.28 -24.18
CA LYS A 6 21.36 6.79 -24.84
C LYS A 6 21.09 5.28 -24.61
N ASN A 7 21.56 4.74 -23.50
CA ASN A 7 21.28 3.36 -23.10
C ASN A 7 19.90 3.22 -22.48
N ILE A 8 19.40 4.29 -21.85
CA ILE A 8 18.06 4.40 -21.28
C ILE A 8 17.45 5.77 -21.62
N GLU A 9 16.14 5.82 -21.67
CA GLU A 9 15.34 7.02 -21.71
C GLU A 9 14.51 7.11 -20.42
N ILE A 10 14.46 8.28 -19.79
CA ILE A 10 13.62 8.53 -18.63
C ILE A 10 12.33 9.17 -19.12
N LEU A 11 11.21 8.49 -18.88
CA LEU A 11 9.88 9.01 -19.14
C LEU A 11 9.27 9.44 -17.79
N PRO A 12 9.10 10.75 -17.56
CA PRO A 12 8.52 11.21 -16.29
C PRO A 12 7.05 10.81 -16.19
N LEU A 13 6.63 10.35 -15.02
CA LEU A 13 5.24 10.17 -14.67
C LEU A 13 4.76 11.41 -13.92
N ALA A 14 3.60 11.93 -14.29
CA ALA A 14 2.96 12.98 -13.53
C ALA A 14 1.89 12.39 -12.60
N ASP A 15 1.75 12.99 -11.42
CA ASP A 15 0.74 12.59 -10.45
C ASP A 15 -0.65 12.51 -11.09
N GLN A 16 -1.36 11.44 -10.81
CA GLN A 16 -2.71 11.15 -11.29
C GLN A 16 -2.88 11.09 -12.82
N VAL A 17 -1.80 11.11 -13.58
CA VAL A 17 -1.86 10.96 -15.03
C VAL A 17 -1.76 9.50 -15.44
N LEU A 18 -2.78 9.01 -16.14
CA LEU A 18 -2.84 7.63 -16.62
C LEU A 18 -1.83 7.39 -17.73
N VAL A 19 -0.99 6.38 -17.58
CA VAL A 19 -0.05 5.93 -18.60
C VAL A 19 -0.43 4.54 -19.06
N GLU A 20 -0.50 4.33 -20.37
CA GLU A 20 -0.74 3.00 -20.95
C GLU A 20 0.61 2.35 -21.28
N LEU A 21 0.78 1.13 -20.74
CA LEU A 21 1.93 0.28 -21.00
C LEU A 21 1.59 -0.76 -22.09
N SER A 22 2.62 -1.49 -22.54
CA SER A 22 2.42 -2.60 -23.48
C SER A 22 1.46 -3.65 -22.90
N GLY A 23 0.70 -4.31 -23.77
CA GLY A 23 -0.27 -5.34 -23.34
C GLY A 23 -1.59 -4.78 -22.80
N GLY A 24 -1.85 -3.46 -22.95
CA GLY A 24 -3.10 -2.85 -22.51
C GLY A 24 -3.18 -2.60 -20.99
N ILE A 25 -2.07 -2.76 -20.28
CA ILE A 25 -1.97 -2.40 -18.86
C ILE A 25 -1.91 -0.89 -18.73
N LYS A 26 -2.72 -0.35 -17.83
CA LYS A 26 -2.74 1.08 -17.51
C LYS A 26 -2.26 1.30 -16.09
N VAL A 27 -1.42 2.30 -15.89
CA VAL A 27 -0.85 2.65 -14.60
C VAL A 27 -1.12 4.12 -14.31
N LYS A 28 -1.60 4.39 -13.11
CA LYS A 28 -1.83 5.74 -12.61
C LYS A 28 -1.10 5.95 -11.30
N PRO A 29 -0.08 6.81 -11.23
CA PRO A 29 0.62 7.12 -10.00
C PRO A 29 -0.22 8.05 -9.12
N TYR A 30 -0.07 7.92 -7.81
CA TYR A 30 -0.59 8.83 -6.80
C TYR A 30 0.54 9.19 -5.86
N GLN A 31 0.85 10.45 -5.72
CA GLN A 31 1.82 10.91 -4.75
C GLN A 31 1.31 10.61 -3.33
N VAL A 32 2.21 10.17 -2.46
CA VAL A 32 1.90 9.83 -1.07
C VAL A 32 2.86 10.53 -0.11
N PRO A 33 2.41 10.91 1.09
CA PRO A 33 3.32 11.47 2.10
C PRO A 33 4.35 10.42 2.52
N HIS A 34 5.59 10.74 2.33
CA HIS A 34 6.75 9.99 2.79
C HIS A 34 7.97 10.90 2.72
N ARG A 35 9.12 10.43 3.23
CA ARG A 35 10.38 11.18 3.20
C ARG A 35 10.81 11.44 1.75
N ASP A 36 10.50 12.63 1.26
CA ASP A 36 10.67 13.03 -0.13
C ASP A 36 11.84 14.03 -0.34
N GLU A 37 12.82 14.04 0.56
CA GLU A 37 13.96 14.96 0.48
C GLU A 37 14.77 14.83 -0.82
N PHE A 38 14.70 13.67 -1.49
CA PHE A 38 15.46 13.40 -2.71
C PHE A 38 14.59 12.98 -3.89
N SER A 39 13.42 12.41 -3.65
CA SER A 39 12.48 11.98 -4.70
C SER A 39 11.11 11.73 -4.09
N GLU A 40 10.08 11.92 -4.89
CA GLU A 40 8.70 11.64 -4.51
C GLU A 40 8.50 10.14 -4.27
N THR A 41 7.63 9.81 -3.30
CA THR A 41 7.10 8.47 -3.11
C THR A 41 5.71 8.39 -3.71
N VAL A 42 5.40 7.29 -4.39
CA VAL A 42 4.14 7.12 -5.10
C VAL A 42 3.50 5.76 -4.86
N ALA A 43 2.18 5.76 -4.76
CA ALA A 43 1.36 4.58 -4.94
C ALA A 43 0.99 4.41 -6.42
N PHE A 44 0.62 3.22 -6.82
CA PHE A 44 0.18 2.94 -8.18
C PHE A 44 -1.19 2.27 -8.21
N GLU A 45 -2.09 2.82 -9.02
CA GLU A 45 -3.27 2.08 -9.46
C GLU A 45 -2.95 1.42 -10.80
N ILE A 46 -3.04 0.10 -10.84
CA ILE A 46 -2.71 -0.71 -12.01
C ILE A 46 -4.00 -1.35 -12.52
N LYS A 47 -4.31 -1.17 -13.79
CA LYS A 47 -5.52 -1.71 -14.42
C LYS A 47 -5.18 -2.59 -15.62
N SER A 48 -5.80 -3.76 -15.65
CA SER A 48 -5.94 -4.58 -16.86
C SER A 48 -7.33 -4.36 -17.49
N SER A 49 -7.68 -5.18 -18.46
CA SER A 49 -9.04 -5.20 -19.03
C SER A 49 -10.11 -5.75 -18.09
N LYS A 50 -9.71 -6.49 -17.02
CA LYS A 50 -10.65 -7.22 -16.15
C LYS A 50 -10.53 -6.82 -14.67
N LYS A 51 -9.35 -6.45 -14.22
CA LYS A 51 -9.08 -6.17 -12.80
C LYS A 51 -8.23 -4.92 -12.60
N SER A 52 -8.35 -4.37 -11.40
CA SER A 52 -7.60 -3.22 -10.93
C SER A 52 -6.95 -3.50 -9.58
N VAL A 53 -5.79 -2.92 -9.37
CA VAL A 53 -4.97 -3.08 -8.16
C VAL A 53 -4.51 -1.72 -7.67
N LEU A 54 -4.62 -1.47 -6.38
CA LEU A 54 -3.88 -0.42 -5.69
C LEU A 54 -2.62 -1.04 -5.07
N PHE A 55 -1.45 -0.52 -5.42
CA PHE A 55 -0.17 -0.90 -4.84
C PHE A 55 0.42 0.29 -4.09
N LEU A 56 0.37 0.25 -2.77
CA LEU A 56 0.79 1.30 -1.85
C LEU A 56 1.64 0.68 -0.73
N PRO A 57 2.93 0.42 -0.99
CA PRO A 57 3.79 -0.28 -0.05
C PRO A 57 4.32 0.58 1.08
N ASP A 58 4.35 1.90 0.92
CA ASP A 58 5.06 2.79 1.83
C ASP A 58 4.37 4.15 1.90
N ILE A 59 3.99 4.56 3.12
CA ILE A 59 3.30 5.83 3.39
C ILE A 59 3.49 6.23 4.86
N ASP A 60 3.62 7.51 5.13
CA ASP A 60 3.78 8.00 6.50
C ASP A 60 2.44 8.11 7.25
N SER A 61 1.35 8.52 6.59
CA SER A 61 0.06 8.76 7.25
C SER A 61 -1.13 8.76 6.30
N TRP A 62 -2.20 8.02 6.65
CA TRP A 62 -3.48 8.07 5.92
C TRP A 62 -4.16 9.43 6.03
N SER A 63 -4.12 10.05 7.21
CA SER A 63 -4.74 11.36 7.45
C SER A 63 -4.05 12.47 6.68
N GLU A 64 -2.74 12.42 6.52
CA GLU A 64 -1.98 13.37 5.71
C GLU A 64 -2.27 13.18 4.23
N TRP A 65 -2.35 11.92 3.77
CA TRP A 65 -2.72 11.62 2.39
C TRP A 65 -4.10 12.17 2.03
N GLU A 66 -5.05 12.11 2.96
CA GLU A 66 -6.37 12.69 2.76
C GLU A 66 -6.34 14.23 2.80
N SER A 67 -5.71 14.82 3.83
CA SER A 67 -5.76 16.29 4.04
C SER A 67 -4.94 17.09 3.05
N GLU A 68 -3.77 16.60 2.65
CA GLU A 68 -2.82 17.34 1.81
C GLU A 68 -2.84 16.91 0.35
N TYR A 69 -3.11 15.63 0.10
CA TYR A 69 -3.13 15.06 -1.26
C TYR A 69 -4.54 14.80 -1.80
N GLY A 70 -5.57 14.90 -0.93
CA GLY A 70 -6.98 14.76 -1.32
C GLY A 70 -7.39 13.31 -1.64
N HIS A 71 -6.76 12.31 -1.04
CA HIS A 71 -7.01 10.89 -1.31
C HIS A 71 -7.47 10.14 -0.06
N SER A 72 -8.73 9.76 -0.01
CA SER A 72 -9.25 8.87 1.03
C SER A 72 -8.85 7.42 0.76
N LEU A 73 -8.25 6.75 1.76
CA LEU A 73 -7.91 5.34 1.67
C LEU A 73 -9.13 4.47 1.36
N GLN A 74 -10.27 4.74 2.01
CA GLN A 74 -11.51 4.00 1.78
C GLN A 74 -11.98 4.11 0.33
N GLU A 75 -11.97 5.31 -0.25
CA GLU A 75 -12.37 5.53 -1.65
C GLU A 75 -11.42 4.84 -2.63
N ARG A 76 -10.11 4.88 -2.35
CA ARG A 76 -9.13 4.22 -3.23
C ARG A 76 -9.27 2.71 -3.20
N VAL A 77 -9.48 2.10 -2.02
CA VAL A 77 -9.72 0.65 -1.90
C VAL A 77 -11.07 0.25 -2.52
N ALA A 78 -12.11 1.04 -2.33
CA ALA A 78 -13.42 0.76 -2.96
C ALA A 78 -13.35 0.77 -4.50
N ALA A 79 -12.46 1.56 -5.08
CA ALA A 79 -12.32 1.72 -6.54
C ALA A 79 -11.54 0.58 -7.23
N VAL A 80 -10.97 -0.37 -6.49
CA VAL A 80 -10.12 -1.45 -7.03
C VAL A 80 -10.61 -2.83 -6.59
N ASP A 81 -10.11 -3.87 -7.27
CA ASP A 81 -10.41 -5.27 -6.95
C ASP A 81 -9.47 -5.85 -5.89
N LEU A 82 -8.23 -5.34 -5.84
CA LEU A 82 -7.21 -5.73 -4.88
C LEU A 82 -6.46 -4.47 -4.39
N ALA A 83 -6.09 -4.45 -3.12
CA ALA A 83 -5.29 -3.38 -2.53
C ALA A 83 -4.13 -3.96 -1.72
N PHE A 84 -2.91 -3.61 -2.09
CA PHE A 84 -1.68 -3.94 -1.37
C PHE A 84 -1.25 -2.71 -0.59
N LEU A 85 -1.34 -2.77 0.74
CA LEU A 85 -1.18 -1.61 1.61
C LEU A 85 0.02 -1.77 2.55
N ASP A 86 0.62 -0.64 2.90
CA ASP A 86 1.67 -0.57 3.93
C ASP A 86 1.23 -1.24 5.23
N ALA A 87 2.12 -2.06 5.74
CA ALA A 87 1.96 -2.79 6.99
C ALA A 87 3.27 -2.87 7.77
N THR A 88 4.07 -1.80 7.72
CA THR A 88 5.39 -1.76 8.35
C THR A 88 5.32 -2.20 9.81
N PHE A 89 4.37 -1.68 10.58
CA PHE A 89 4.19 -2.04 11.98
C PHE A 89 2.77 -2.56 12.28
N PHE A 90 2.67 -3.53 13.20
CA PHE A 90 1.37 -4.05 13.60
C PHE A 90 0.63 -3.09 14.54
N ASP A 91 1.27 -2.70 15.67
CA ASP A 91 0.72 -1.79 16.67
C ASP A 91 1.81 -0.93 17.33
N ASN A 92 1.40 -0.07 18.26
CA ASN A 92 2.31 0.83 18.99
C ASN A 92 3.15 0.14 20.08
N ASN A 93 3.03 -1.18 20.28
CA ASN A 93 3.81 -1.93 21.26
C ASN A 93 4.96 -2.72 20.60
N GLU A 94 5.09 -2.65 19.29
CA GLU A 94 6.02 -3.49 18.53
C GLU A 94 7.49 -3.23 18.84
N LEU A 95 7.86 -1.99 19.17
CA LEU A 95 9.24 -1.61 19.52
C LEU A 95 9.33 -1.16 20.97
N PRO A 96 9.59 -2.08 21.93
CA PRO A 96 9.71 -1.72 23.34
C PRO A 96 10.78 -0.66 23.57
N GLY A 97 10.44 0.38 24.33
CA GLY A 97 11.35 1.48 24.66
C GLY A 97 11.52 2.56 23.60
N ARG A 98 10.76 2.50 22.51
CA ARG A 98 10.64 3.59 21.53
C ARG A 98 9.27 4.26 21.59
N ASP A 99 9.26 5.56 21.41
CA ASP A 99 8.00 6.27 21.17
C ASP A 99 7.58 6.02 19.71
N MET A 100 6.59 5.18 19.55
CA MET A 100 6.10 4.80 18.23
C MET A 100 5.37 5.94 17.52
N SER A 101 4.91 6.98 18.23
CA SER A 101 4.28 8.15 17.63
C SER A 101 5.26 9.01 16.82
N GLU A 102 6.57 8.90 17.09
CA GLU A 102 7.62 9.57 16.34
C GLU A 102 8.05 8.81 15.08
N ILE A 103 7.58 7.58 14.92
CA ILE A 103 7.94 6.73 13.79
C ILE A 103 6.78 6.79 12.77
N PRO A 104 7.01 7.32 11.58
CA PRO A 104 5.99 7.33 10.54
C PRO A 104 5.54 5.90 10.20
N HIS A 105 4.61 5.75 9.34
CA HIS A 105 3.82 4.59 8.95
C HIS A 105 2.57 4.37 9.83
N PRO A 106 1.40 4.22 9.20
CA PRO A 106 0.19 3.82 9.90
C PRO A 106 0.34 2.40 10.45
N ARG A 107 -0.23 2.16 11.62
CA ARG A 107 -0.25 0.80 12.17
C ARG A 107 -1.29 -0.05 11.45
N MET A 108 -1.02 -1.35 11.32
CA MET A 108 -2.00 -2.25 10.72
C MET A 108 -3.33 -2.21 11.48
N VAL A 109 -3.30 -2.07 12.81
CA VAL A 109 -4.53 -1.93 13.63
C VAL A 109 -5.30 -0.67 13.26
N GLU A 110 -4.63 0.46 13.04
CA GLU A 110 -5.23 1.73 12.62
C GLU A 110 -5.83 1.61 11.20
N THR A 111 -5.09 1.01 10.28
CA THR A 111 -5.57 0.73 8.92
C THR A 111 -6.83 -0.14 8.93
N MET A 112 -6.86 -1.17 9.79
CA MET A 112 -8.04 -2.02 9.93
C MET A 112 -9.23 -1.28 10.53
N GLU A 113 -9.02 -0.33 11.45
CA GLU A 113 -10.07 0.52 12.03
C GLU A 113 -10.74 1.41 10.99
N VAL A 114 -9.99 1.92 10.02
CA VAL A 114 -10.55 2.68 8.88
C VAL A 114 -11.62 1.88 8.15
N PHE A 115 -11.50 0.56 8.10
CA PHE A 115 -12.41 -0.33 7.36
C PHE A 115 -13.42 -1.07 8.26
N ASP A 116 -13.46 -0.85 9.57
CA ASP A 116 -14.27 -1.65 10.49
C ASP A 116 -15.75 -1.68 10.13
N ASN A 117 -16.28 -0.57 9.66
CA ASN A 117 -17.68 -0.43 9.28
C ASN A 117 -17.99 -0.85 7.83
N LEU A 118 -16.98 -1.29 7.08
CA LEU A 118 -17.18 -1.73 5.70
C LEU A 118 -17.58 -3.22 5.64
N PRO A 119 -18.29 -3.63 4.57
CA PRO A 119 -18.60 -5.02 4.33
C PRO A 119 -17.32 -5.88 4.23
N GLU A 120 -17.45 -7.15 4.59
CA GLU A 120 -16.34 -8.11 4.50
C GLU A 120 -15.75 -8.21 3.08
N THR A 121 -16.59 -8.02 2.06
CA THR A 121 -16.17 -7.98 0.66
C THR A 121 -15.12 -6.91 0.38
N GLU A 122 -15.18 -5.75 1.05
CA GLU A 122 -14.19 -4.69 0.93
C GLU A 122 -12.90 -5.04 1.71
N LYS A 123 -13.04 -5.56 2.92
CA LYS A 123 -11.89 -6.00 3.74
C LYS A 123 -11.08 -7.09 3.04
N ASN A 124 -11.76 -8.03 2.40
CA ASN A 124 -11.13 -9.14 1.66
C ASN A 124 -10.30 -8.72 0.43
N LYS A 125 -10.42 -7.47 -0.03
CA LYS A 125 -9.57 -6.90 -1.10
C LYS A 125 -8.18 -6.52 -0.59
N VAL A 126 -8.03 -6.29 0.73
CA VAL A 126 -6.81 -5.75 1.34
C VAL A 126 -5.81 -6.85 1.65
N TYR A 127 -4.61 -6.67 1.14
CA TYR A 127 -3.43 -7.46 1.38
C TYR A 127 -2.35 -6.56 2.01
N PHE A 128 -1.93 -6.89 3.20
CA PHE A 128 -0.86 -6.20 3.89
C PHE A 128 0.51 -6.65 3.35
N ILE A 129 1.38 -5.67 3.06
CA ILE A 129 2.74 -5.86 2.53
C ILE A 129 3.75 -4.98 3.29
N HIS A 130 5.04 -5.04 2.94
CA HIS A 130 6.08 -4.15 3.48
C HIS A 130 6.30 -4.29 5.00
N LEU A 131 6.10 -5.49 5.56
CA LEU A 131 6.22 -5.73 7.00
C LEU A 131 7.68 -5.59 7.49
N ASN A 132 7.89 -4.79 8.53
CA ASN A 132 9.17 -4.70 9.21
C ASN A 132 9.57 -6.08 9.81
N HIS A 133 10.86 -6.29 10.01
CA HIS A 133 11.37 -7.55 10.58
C HIS A 133 10.87 -7.83 12.01
N THR A 134 10.48 -6.79 12.76
CA THR A 134 9.90 -6.89 14.11
C THR A 134 8.41 -7.18 14.09
N ASN A 135 7.72 -6.98 12.97
CA ASN A 135 6.28 -7.10 12.89
C ASN A 135 5.82 -8.55 13.18
N PRO A 136 5.05 -8.78 14.26
CA PRO A 136 4.61 -10.12 14.65
C PRO A 136 3.67 -10.76 13.61
N ALA A 137 3.02 -9.98 12.76
CA ALA A 137 2.13 -10.48 11.71
C ALA A 137 2.85 -11.31 10.63
N ARG A 138 4.18 -11.26 10.56
CA ARG A 138 5.00 -12.13 9.69
C ARG A 138 4.90 -13.62 10.05
N PHE A 139 4.44 -13.93 11.25
CA PHE A 139 4.37 -15.30 11.75
C PHE A 139 2.91 -15.76 11.84
N PHE A 140 2.51 -16.68 10.99
CA PHE A 140 1.13 -17.19 10.90
C PHE A 140 0.59 -17.80 12.20
N THR A 141 1.46 -18.13 13.16
CA THR A 141 1.07 -18.63 14.50
C THR A 141 0.84 -17.51 15.50
N SER A 142 1.23 -16.27 15.21
CA SER A 142 1.11 -15.13 16.11
C SER A 142 -0.35 -14.71 16.32
N SER A 143 -0.60 -14.05 17.45
CA SER A 143 -1.91 -13.42 17.72
C SER A 143 -2.21 -12.29 16.72
N ALA A 144 -1.20 -11.55 16.28
CA ALA A 144 -1.33 -10.50 15.30
C ALA A 144 -1.84 -11.05 13.94
N TYR A 145 -1.21 -12.11 13.42
CA TYR A 145 -1.65 -12.75 12.19
C TYR A 145 -3.10 -13.26 12.28
N LYS A 146 -3.44 -13.92 13.40
CA LYS A 146 -4.79 -14.43 13.63
C LYS A 146 -5.82 -13.30 13.66
N ASN A 147 -5.52 -12.21 14.37
CA ASN A 147 -6.39 -11.02 14.43
C ASN A 147 -6.67 -10.45 13.04
N ILE A 148 -5.64 -10.31 12.19
CA ILE A 148 -5.77 -9.83 10.82
C ILE A 148 -6.70 -10.74 10.01
N SER A 149 -6.46 -12.05 10.05
CA SER A 149 -7.24 -13.04 9.31
C SER A 149 -8.70 -13.13 9.77
N GLU A 150 -8.94 -13.10 11.09
CA GLU A 150 -10.29 -13.13 11.68
C GLU A 150 -11.12 -11.88 11.34
N ARG A 151 -10.46 -10.74 11.09
CA ARG A 151 -11.11 -9.50 10.63
C ARG A 151 -11.30 -9.45 9.11
N GLY A 152 -10.94 -10.49 8.35
CA GLY A 152 -11.15 -10.59 6.91
C GLY A 152 -10.03 -10.03 6.04
N TYR A 153 -8.90 -9.61 6.62
CA TYR A 153 -7.74 -9.11 5.89
C TYR A 153 -6.74 -10.23 5.57
N LYS A 154 -5.79 -9.94 4.70
CA LYS A 154 -4.78 -10.89 4.25
C LYS A 154 -3.38 -10.30 4.37
N ILE A 155 -2.37 -11.16 4.43
CA ILE A 155 -0.96 -10.78 4.33
C ILE A 155 -0.42 -11.46 3.08
N ALA A 156 0.14 -10.68 2.17
CA ALA A 156 0.76 -11.22 0.97
C ALA A 156 2.15 -11.79 1.28
N ASN A 157 2.46 -12.92 0.69
CA ASN A 157 3.74 -13.59 0.80
C ASN A 157 4.54 -13.47 -0.50
N SER A 158 5.86 -13.60 -0.42
CA SER A 158 6.76 -13.42 -1.57
C SER A 158 6.51 -14.37 -2.74
N ASN A 159 5.79 -15.47 -2.52
CA ASN A 159 5.48 -16.45 -3.58
C ASN A 159 4.02 -16.38 -4.05
N ASP A 160 3.23 -15.44 -3.52
CA ASP A 160 1.87 -15.27 -3.96
C ASP A 160 1.84 -14.68 -5.38
N SER A 161 0.91 -15.17 -6.19
CA SER A 161 0.69 -14.70 -7.56
C SER A 161 -0.74 -14.24 -7.72
N PHE A 162 -0.93 -13.07 -8.31
CA PHE A 162 -2.23 -12.44 -8.53
C PHE A 162 -2.45 -12.23 -10.02
N CYS A 163 -3.45 -12.92 -10.60
CA CYS A 163 -3.80 -12.73 -11.99
C CYS A 163 -4.69 -11.50 -12.16
N LEU A 164 -4.34 -10.64 -13.10
CA LEU A 164 -5.13 -9.48 -13.49
C LEU A 164 -6.03 -9.72 -14.70
N ASP A 165 -5.93 -10.91 -15.29
CA ASP A 165 -6.72 -11.33 -16.46
C ASP A 165 -8.05 -12.00 -16.09
#